data_7ac8b71bf2b73ad87a9abfa88e2e644e
#
_entry.id   7ac8b71bf2b73ad87a9abfa88e2e644e
#
_cell.length_a   1.000
_cell.length_b   1.000
_cell.length_c   1.000
_cell.angle_alpha   90.00
_cell.angle_beta   90.00
_cell.angle_gamma   90.00
#
_symmetry.space_group_name_H-M   'P 1'
#
loop_
_entity.id
_entity.type
_entity.pdbx_description
1 polymer ?
#
loop_
_entity_poly.entity_id
_entity_poly.type
_entity_poly.pdbx_seq_one_letter_code
_entity_poly.pdbx_strand_id
1 'polypeptide(L)'
;MDKDFYNESSSAKLGWEPEWFGCAEFDEDLVDAIGNFQKKNGMSADGLCGPGTFRVLYNERMEDIEEFRPAKASKGEKFIMCNGDYFPIDWPKVKLFFEADGLKLTKGLRKHVGERKPSFFVCHWDVCLSSKICHRVLSQRGISVHFAIDNDGTIYQFMDMNDIAWHAGGKTWNNKSIGVEIANAYYPKYQGWYKKNGLEERPLVEGAKVHGKTLDPFMDFYPEQYEALKALMKAVHEATGIPLEAPLDRSGNTNTTVSKKAA
;
A
#
# COMPACT_ATOMS: atom_id res chain seq x y z
N MET A 1 20.34 25.83 10.80
CA MET A 1 19.24 26.10 9.86
C MET A 1 18.31 27.05 10.57
N ASP A 2 18.02 28.18 9.97
CA ASP A 2 17.04 29.13 10.47
C ASP A 2 15.64 28.50 10.28
N LYS A 3 14.99 28.17 11.38
CA LYS A 3 13.71 27.44 11.36
C LYS A 3 12.55 28.34 10.98
N ASP A 4 12.60 29.60 11.36
CA ASP A 4 11.55 30.58 11.07
C ASP A 4 11.50 30.83 9.56
N PHE A 5 12.65 31.09 8.95
CA PHE A 5 12.78 31.23 7.49
C PHE A 5 12.35 29.96 6.75
N TYR A 6 12.71 28.76 7.28
CA TYR A 6 12.27 27.52 6.67
C TYR A 6 10.75 27.39 6.70
N ASN A 7 10.12 27.66 7.86
CA ASN A 7 8.69 27.54 8.03
C ASN A 7 7.93 28.56 7.17
N GLU A 8 8.41 29.79 7.08
CA GLU A 8 7.86 30.81 6.18
C GLU A 8 7.91 30.37 4.70
N SER A 9 9.08 29.89 4.27
CA SER A 9 9.26 29.36 2.90
C SER A 9 8.38 28.13 2.62
N SER A 10 8.21 27.26 3.59
CA SER A 10 7.35 26.10 3.52
C SER A 10 5.88 26.49 3.44
N SER A 11 5.45 27.43 4.26
CA SER A 11 4.10 28.00 4.26
C SER A 11 3.76 28.57 2.89
N ALA A 12 4.60 29.42 2.35
CA ALA A 12 4.42 30.01 1.02
C ALA A 12 4.31 28.94 -0.10
N LYS A 13 5.03 27.83 0.05
CA LYS A 13 5.05 26.75 -0.95
C LYS A 13 3.87 25.78 -0.81
N LEU A 14 3.45 25.45 0.41
CA LEU A 14 2.48 24.40 0.71
C LEU A 14 1.08 24.96 1.02
N GLY A 15 0.96 26.26 1.26
CA GLY A 15 -0.32 26.94 1.51
C GLY A 15 -0.87 26.74 2.92
N TRP A 16 -0.01 26.62 3.92
CA TRP A 16 -0.41 26.61 5.33
C TRP A 16 -0.07 27.95 6.02
N GLU A 17 -0.68 28.22 7.16
CA GLU A 17 -0.53 29.47 7.89
C GLU A 17 -0.22 29.19 9.37
N PRO A 18 0.51 30.10 10.08
CA PRO A 18 0.83 29.93 11.50
C PRO A 18 -0.38 29.66 12.39
N GLU A 19 -1.51 30.24 12.06
CA GLU A 19 -2.80 30.08 12.76
C GLU A 19 -3.26 28.62 12.80
N TRP A 20 -2.77 27.79 11.88
CA TRP A 20 -3.06 26.35 11.88
C TRP A 20 -2.44 25.63 13.06
N PHE A 21 -1.42 26.22 13.66
CA PHE A 21 -0.78 25.75 14.89
C PHE A 21 -1.17 26.60 16.11
N GLY A 22 -2.07 27.60 15.94
CA GLY A 22 -2.49 28.50 16.99
C GLY A 22 -1.53 29.66 17.24
N CYS A 23 -0.63 29.95 16.30
CA CYS A 23 0.36 31.03 16.37
C CYS A 23 -0.02 32.15 15.37
N ALA A 24 0.48 33.38 15.58
CA ALA A 24 0.20 34.51 14.70
C ALA A 24 1.34 34.81 13.72
N GLU A 25 2.57 34.43 14.06
CA GLU A 25 3.78 34.84 13.34
C GLU A 25 4.74 33.65 13.15
N PHE A 26 5.74 33.84 12.27
CA PHE A 26 6.81 32.86 12.05
C PHE A 26 7.95 33.15 13.04
N ASP A 27 7.84 32.59 14.23
CA ASP A 27 8.74 32.81 15.35
C ASP A 27 9.03 31.50 16.12
N GLU A 28 9.73 31.61 17.24
CA GLU A 28 10.10 30.49 18.10
C GLU A 28 8.87 29.78 18.70
N ASP A 29 7.79 30.50 18.98
CA ASP A 29 6.54 29.94 19.50
C ASP A 29 5.90 29.01 18.43
N LEU A 30 5.96 29.41 17.17
CA LEU A 30 5.50 28.56 16.07
C LEU A 30 6.38 27.31 15.90
N VAL A 31 7.69 27.43 16.01
CA VAL A 31 8.62 26.29 15.96
C VAL A 31 8.30 25.29 17.06
N ASP A 32 8.02 25.77 18.28
CA ASP A 32 7.64 24.92 19.41
C ASP A 32 6.26 24.29 19.21
N ALA A 33 5.29 25.02 18.70
CA ALA A 33 3.96 24.52 18.38
C ALA A 33 4.00 23.41 17.33
N ILE A 34 4.80 23.59 16.26
CA ILE A 34 5.05 22.55 15.25
C ILE A 34 5.71 21.32 15.89
N GLY A 35 6.71 21.51 16.72
CA GLY A 35 7.40 20.42 17.43
C GLY A 35 6.45 19.62 18.33
N ASN A 36 5.57 20.30 19.05
CA ASN A 36 4.55 19.68 19.88
C ASN A 36 3.51 18.90 19.04
N PHE A 37 3.08 19.48 17.93
CA PHE A 37 2.21 18.80 16.97
C PHE A 37 2.87 17.53 16.41
N GLN A 38 4.12 17.62 15.99
CA GLN A 38 4.89 16.47 15.48
C GLN A 38 5.00 15.36 16.54
N LYS A 39 5.32 15.73 17.78
CA LYS A 39 5.41 14.79 18.91
C LYS A 39 4.09 14.09 19.19
N LYS A 40 2.98 14.83 19.22
CA LYS A 40 1.62 14.29 19.38
C LYS A 40 1.30 13.25 18.30
N ASN A 41 1.77 13.48 17.08
CA ASN A 41 1.53 12.61 15.93
C ASN A 41 2.62 11.55 15.69
N GLY A 42 3.52 11.32 16.67
CA GLY A 42 4.57 10.29 16.57
C GLY A 42 5.61 10.56 15.49
N MET A 43 5.78 11.83 15.10
CA MET A 43 6.78 12.28 14.13
C MET A 43 8.07 12.72 14.83
N SER A 44 9.16 12.91 14.08
CA SER A 44 10.35 13.58 14.58
C SER A 44 10.03 15.03 14.88
N ALA A 45 10.22 15.44 16.14
CA ALA A 45 9.88 16.79 16.61
C ALA A 45 11.03 17.76 16.33
N ASP A 46 11.23 18.13 15.07
CA ASP A 46 12.27 19.06 14.62
C ASP A 46 11.80 20.52 14.54
N GLY A 47 10.49 20.77 14.69
CA GLY A 47 9.89 22.10 14.61
C GLY A 47 9.80 22.64 13.18
N LEU A 48 9.92 21.80 12.16
CA LEU A 48 9.87 22.19 10.75
C LEU A 48 8.59 21.66 10.10
N CYS A 49 7.71 22.54 9.63
CA CYS A 49 6.53 22.16 8.89
C CYS A 49 6.88 21.86 7.43
N GLY A 50 7.61 20.78 7.22
CA GLY A 50 7.88 20.24 5.87
C GLY A 50 6.67 19.46 5.31
N PRO A 51 6.79 18.90 4.08
CA PRO A 51 5.70 18.18 3.42
C PRO A 51 5.08 17.04 4.23
N GLY A 52 5.87 16.39 5.09
CA GLY A 52 5.37 15.34 5.98
C GLY A 52 4.47 15.88 7.07
N THR A 53 4.92 16.91 7.79
CA THR A 53 4.17 17.60 8.85
C THR A 53 2.91 18.26 8.26
N PHE A 54 3.06 18.95 7.13
CA PHE A 54 1.94 19.58 6.42
C PHE A 54 0.84 18.58 6.07
N ARG A 55 1.17 17.39 5.58
CA ARG A 55 0.16 16.36 5.25
C ARG A 55 -0.70 15.96 6.45
N VAL A 56 -0.04 15.74 7.60
CA VAL A 56 -0.77 15.35 8.82
C VAL A 56 -1.64 16.50 9.31
N LEU A 57 -1.09 17.72 9.33
CA LEU A 57 -1.80 18.94 9.70
C LEU A 57 -2.99 19.20 8.78
N TYR A 58 -2.80 19.08 7.48
CA TYR A 58 -3.86 19.28 6.48
C TYR A 58 -4.98 18.27 6.67
N ASN A 59 -4.66 16.99 6.90
CA ASN A 59 -5.64 15.96 7.17
C ASN A 59 -6.47 16.25 8.42
N GLU A 60 -5.82 16.65 9.55
CA GLU A 60 -6.54 17.02 10.78
C GLU A 60 -7.50 18.20 10.54
N ARG A 61 -7.07 19.20 9.78
CA ARG A 61 -7.91 20.36 9.47
C ARG A 61 -9.07 20.05 8.51
N MET A 62 -8.84 19.13 7.56
CA MET A 62 -9.85 18.75 6.57
C MET A 62 -10.85 17.72 7.10
N GLU A 63 -10.56 17.09 8.23
CA GLU A 63 -11.42 16.09 8.85
C GLU A 63 -12.83 16.64 9.16
N ASP A 64 -12.91 17.91 9.53
CA ASP A 64 -14.17 18.59 9.90
C ASP A 64 -14.82 19.36 8.75
N ILE A 65 -14.15 19.51 7.60
CA ILE A 65 -14.69 20.24 6.46
C ILE A 65 -15.50 19.28 5.57
N GLU A 66 -16.80 19.45 5.54
CA GLU A 66 -17.75 18.54 4.89
C GLU A 66 -17.53 18.39 3.38
N GLU A 67 -17.07 19.44 2.69
CA GLU A 67 -16.79 19.43 1.24
C GLU A 67 -15.55 18.60 0.86
N PHE A 68 -14.58 18.43 1.79
CA PHE A 68 -13.37 17.61 1.60
C PHE A 68 -13.52 16.21 2.18
N ARG A 69 -14.61 15.95 2.90
CA ARG A 69 -14.95 14.56 3.20
C ARG A 69 -15.20 13.87 1.87
N PRO A 70 -14.60 12.68 1.63
CA PRO A 70 -15.00 11.86 0.50
C PRO A 70 -16.52 11.82 0.52
N ALA A 71 -17.16 12.13 -0.61
CA ALA A 71 -18.62 12.12 -0.74
C ALA A 71 -19.09 10.91 0.04
N LYS A 72 -19.98 11.11 1.05
CA LYS A 72 -20.34 10.05 2.02
C LYS A 72 -20.45 8.76 1.27
N ALA A 73 -19.46 7.88 1.44
CA ALA A 73 -19.46 6.60 0.76
C ALA A 73 -20.85 6.04 0.96
N SER A 74 -21.56 5.78 -0.12
CA SER A 74 -22.85 5.11 -0.04
C SER A 74 -22.60 3.86 0.79
N LYS A 75 -23.54 3.49 1.65
CA LYS A 75 -23.35 2.39 2.59
C LYS A 75 -22.90 1.15 1.80
N GLY A 76 -21.58 0.85 1.83
CA GLY A 76 -20.99 -0.25 1.04
C GLY A 76 -19.85 0.14 0.10
N GLU A 77 -19.63 1.41 -0.25
CA GLU A 77 -18.50 1.80 -1.08
C GLU A 77 -17.19 1.64 -0.32
N LYS A 78 -16.21 1.05 -1.01
CA LYS A 78 -14.86 0.83 -0.51
C LYS A 78 -13.86 1.59 -1.37
N PHE A 79 -12.71 1.90 -0.77
CA PHE A 79 -11.69 2.72 -1.39
C PHE A 79 -10.31 2.12 -1.16
N ILE A 80 -9.38 2.46 -2.06
CA ILE A 80 -7.94 2.36 -1.84
C ILE A 80 -7.36 3.78 -1.81
N MET A 81 -6.16 3.95 -1.26
CA MET A 81 -5.54 5.26 -1.08
C MET A 81 -4.26 5.41 -1.90
N CYS A 82 -4.14 6.55 -2.60
CA CYS A 82 -2.96 6.95 -3.35
C CYS A 82 -2.69 8.44 -3.17
N ASN A 83 -1.52 8.79 -2.67
CA ASN A 83 -1.08 10.17 -2.42
C ASN A 83 -2.02 10.97 -1.50
N GLY A 84 -2.67 10.29 -0.55
CA GLY A 84 -3.68 10.87 0.34
C GLY A 84 -5.08 10.90 -0.21
N ASP A 85 -5.28 10.66 -1.51
CA ASP A 85 -6.59 10.63 -2.15
C ASP A 85 -7.20 9.22 -2.13
N TYR A 86 -8.55 9.17 -2.11
CA TYR A 86 -9.32 7.94 -2.10
C TYR A 86 -9.84 7.61 -3.50
N PHE A 87 -9.61 6.37 -3.94
CA PHE A 87 -10.07 5.84 -5.22
C PHE A 87 -11.05 4.71 -4.98
N PRO A 88 -12.24 4.72 -5.61
CA PRO A 88 -13.25 3.69 -5.41
C PRO A 88 -12.74 2.32 -5.89
N ILE A 89 -13.16 1.28 -5.20
CA ILE A 89 -12.90 -0.10 -5.58
C ILE A 89 -14.20 -0.90 -5.50
N ASP A 90 -14.55 -1.57 -6.59
CA ASP A 90 -15.72 -2.46 -6.66
C ASP A 90 -15.42 -3.82 -5.99
N TRP A 91 -15.19 -3.75 -4.67
CA TRP A 91 -14.94 -4.92 -3.83
C TRP A 91 -15.35 -4.62 -2.38
N PRO A 92 -16.18 -5.47 -1.75
CA PRO A 92 -16.77 -5.15 -0.45
C PRO A 92 -15.81 -5.31 0.73
N LYS A 93 -14.74 -6.09 0.58
CA LYS A 93 -13.84 -6.47 1.67
C LYS A 93 -12.49 -5.76 1.53
N VAL A 94 -12.44 -4.47 1.90
CA VAL A 94 -11.21 -3.67 1.89
C VAL A 94 -10.96 -3.10 3.27
N LYS A 95 -9.71 -3.14 3.72
CA LYS A 95 -9.23 -2.61 4.99
C LYS A 95 -8.00 -1.76 4.78
N LEU A 96 -8.10 -0.50 5.19
CA LEU A 96 -7.01 0.47 5.04
C LEU A 96 -6.10 0.43 6.28
N PHE A 97 -4.83 0.74 6.10
CA PHE A 97 -3.77 0.64 7.13
C PHE A 97 -4.00 1.51 8.36
N PHE A 98 -4.90 2.48 8.33
CA PHE A 98 -5.25 3.34 9.45
C PHE A 98 -6.59 2.96 10.13
N GLU A 99 -7.36 2.01 9.57
CA GLU A 99 -8.57 1.51 10.20
C GLU A 99 -8.24 0.67 11.45
N ALA A 100 -9.18 0.54 12.39
CA ALA A 100 -8.97 -0.14 13.66
C ALA A 100 -8.51 -1.60 13.52
N ASP A 101 -8.97 -2.28 12.46
CA ASP A 101 -8.59 -3.65 12.12
C ASP A 101 -7.69 -3.73 10.86
N GLY A 102 -7.16 -2.58 10.44
CA GLY A 102 -6.19 -2.45 9.37
C GLY A 102 -4.80 -2.94 9.79
N LEU A 103 -3.98 -3.26 8.80
CA LEU A 103 -2.62 -3.72 8.98
C LEU A 103 -1.65 -2.71 8.36
N LYS A 104 -0.78 -2.10 9.17
CA LYS A 104 0.15 -1.06 8.73
C LYS A 104 1.59 -1.56 8.72
N LEU A 105 2.28 -1.43 7.60
CA LEU A 105 3.72 -1.60 7.53
C LEU A 105 4.43 -0.26 7.77
N THR A 106 5.43 -0.28 8.65
CA THR A 106 6.19 0.92 9.05
C THR A 106 7.68 0.81 8.74
N LYS A 107 8.13 -0.35 8.28
CA LYS A 107 9.54 -0.63 7.94
C LYS A 107 9.64 -1.10 6.48
N GLY A 108 10.84 -1.00 5.92
CA GLY A 108 11.11 -1.45 4.56
C GLY A 108 10.39 -0.62 3.50
N LEU A 109 10.13 0.64 3.77
CA LEU A 109 9.46 1.57 2.86
C LEU A 109 10.14 2.94 2.90
N ARG A 110 9.90 3.73 1.88
CA ARG A 110 10.33 5.11 1.81
C ARG A 110 9.15 6.02 1.44
N LYS A 111 8.92 7.03 2.25
CA LYS A 111 7.95 8.08 1.93
C LYS A 111 8.37 8.79 0.65
N HIS A 112 7.42 8.99 -0.26
CA HIS A 112 7.64 9.74 -1.49
C HIS A 112 7.02 11.13 -1.36
N VAL A 113 7.77 12.14 -1.80
CA VAL A 113 7.31 13.53 -1.83
C VAL A 113 6.86 13.87 -3.24
N GLY A 114 5.67 14.43 -3.38
CA GLY A 114 5.04 14.68 -4.66
C GLY A 114 4.37 13.42 -5.24
N GLU A 115 3.82 13.54 -6.42
CA GLU A 115 3.14 12.44 -7.11
C GLU A 115 4.16 11.43 -7.67
N ARG A 116 3.98 10.16 -7.34
CA ARG A 116 4.75 9.05 -7.91
C ARG A 116 4.04 8.48 -9.13
N LYS A 117 4.81 8.15 -10.18
CA LYS A 117 4.28 7.51 -11.41
C LYS A 117 4.80 6.08 -11.53
N PRO A 118 4.18 5.12 -10.85
CA PRO A 118 4.53 3.71 -11.03
C PRO A 118 4.11 3.24 -12.43
N SER A 119 4.81 2.23 -12.94
CA SER A 119 4.58 1.68 -14.29
C SER A 119 4.22 0.19 -14.27
N PHE A 120 4.34 -0.45 -13.10
CA PHE A 120 4.15 -1.89 -12.97
C PHE A 120 3.28 -2.23 -11.75
N PHE A 121 2.40 -3.21 -11.93
CA PHE A 121 1.74 -3.90 -10.85
C PHE A 121 2.37 -5.28 -10.69
N VAL A 122 2.87 -5.60 -9.50
CA VAL A 122 3.62 -6.84 -9.23
C VAL A 122 2.83 -7.72 -8.27
N CYS A 123 2.46 -8.90 -8.72
CA CYS A 123 1.82 -9.92 -7.90
C CYS A 123 2.86 -10.85 -7.30
N HIS A 124 2.80 -11.04 -5.99
CA HIS A 124 3.61 -11.98 -5.24
C HIS A 124 2.73 -13.09 -4.68
N TRP A 125 3.31 -14.27 -4.60
CA TRP A 125 2.79 -15.38 -3.83
C TRP A 125 3.47 -15.35 -2.46
N ASP A 126 2.75 -15.06 -1.39
CA ASP A 126 3.33 -14.77 -0.08
C ASP A 126 3.85 -16.01 0.68
N VAL A 127 3.43 -17.22 0.25
CA VAL A 127 3.73 -18.51 0.89
C VAL A 127 3.36 -18.52 2.39
N CYS A 128 2.38 -17.71 2.78
CA CYS A 128 1.88 -17.60 4.14
C CYS A 128 0.46 -18.18 4.26
N LEU A 129 0.08 -18.57 5.47
CA LEU A 129 -1.26 -19.10 5.75
C LEU A 129 -2.34 -18.02 5.72
N SER A 130 -1.98 -16.75 5.95
CA SER A 130 -2.90 -15.61 5.92
C SER A 130 -2.15 -14.30 5.72
N SER A 131 -2.86 -13.25 5.28
CA SER A 131 -2.30 -11.90 5.14
C SER A 131 -1.80 -11.32 6.48
N LYS A 132 -2.39 -11.69 7.61
CA LYS A 132 -1.90 -11.30 8.94
C LYS A 132 -0.53 -11.91 9.25
N ILE A 133 -0.30 -13.16 8.86
CA ILE A 133 1.01 -13.83 8.99
C ILE A 133 2.00 -13.18 8.04
N CYS A 134 1.62 -12.94 6.79
CA CYS A 134 2.42 -12.22 5.80
C CYS A 134 2.87 -10.85 6.33
N HIS A 135 1.94 -10.03 6.84
CA HIS A 135 2.25 -8.74 7.45
C HIS A 135 3.29 -8.83 8.56
N ARG A 136 3.17 -9.84 9.44
CA ARG A 136 4.15 -10.09 10.52
C ARG A 136 5.53 -10.44 9.97
N VAL A 137 5.58 -11.34 8.98
CA VAL A 137 6.83 -11.76 8.32
C VAL A 137 7.51 -10.57 7.64
N LEU A 138 6.77 -9.77 6.87
CA LEU A 138 7.29 -8.56 6.22
C LEU A 138 7.84 -7.56 7.25
N SER A 139 7.09 -7.32 8.35
CA SER A 139 7.51 -6.43 9.43
C SER A 139 8.82 -6.89 10.09
N GLN A 140 8.97 -8.20 10.33
CA GLN A 140 10.19 -8.78 10.92
C GLN A 140 11.39 -8.69 9.98
N ARG A 141 11.16 -8.90 8.68
CA ARG A 141 12.20 -8.83 7.65
C ARG A 141 12.58 -7.39 7.29
N GLY A 142 11.81 -6.39 7.71
CA GLY A 142 12.04 -4.99 7.34
C GLY A 142 11.86 -4.72 5.84
N ILE A 143 10.93 -5.42 5.21
CA ILE A 143 10.50 -5.23 3.82
C ILE A 143 8.99 -4.94 3.80
N SER A 144 8.47 -4.53 2.66
CA SER A 144 7.08 -4.10 2.57
C SER A 144 6.47 -4.35 1.20
N VAL A 145 5.15 -4.32 1.14
CA VAL A 145 4.33 -4.34 -0.07
C VAL A 145 3.13 -3.41 0.16
N HIS A 146 2.49 -2.94 -0.89
CA HIS A 146 1.36 -2.00 -0.75
C HIS A 146 0.08 -2.69 -0.29
N PHE A 147 -0.19 -3.90 -0.81
CA PHE A 147 -1.42 -4.64 -0.57
C PHE A 147 -1.15 -6.09 -0.19
N ALA A 148 -2.13 -6.69 0.49
CA ALA A 148 -2.25 -8.13 0.57
C ALA A 148 -3.71 -8.55 0.33
N ILE A 149 -3.91 -9.75 -0.23
CA ILE A 149 -5.22 -10.37 -0.42
C ILE A 149 -5.28 -11.64 0.42
N ASP A 150 -6.16 -11.64 1.42
CA ASP A 150 -6.35 -12.79 2.31
C ASP A 150 -7.19 -13.90 1.65
N ASN A 151 -7.27 -15.03 2.32
CA ASN A 151 -7.94 -16.25 1.86
C ASN A 151 -9.41 -16.04 1.46
N ASP A 152 -10.12 -15.17 2.14
CA ASP A 152 -11.52 -14.84 1.90
C ASP A 152 -11.71 -13.67 0.89
N GLY A 153 -10.63 -13.26 0.23
CA GLY A 153 -10.61 -12.12 -0.68
C GLY A 153 -10.55 -10.76 0.02
N THR A 154 -10.34 -10.69 1.34
CA THR A 154 -10.12 -9.41 2.01
C THR A 154 -8.84 -8.76 1.51
N ILE A 155 -8.96 -7.54 0.98
CA ILE A 155 -7.82 -6.72 0.57
C ILE A 155 -7.39 -5.86 1.75
N TYR A 156 -6.15 -6.02 2.18
CA TYR A 156 -5.49 -5.11 3.11
C TYR A 156 -4.60 -4.16 2.34
N GLN A 157 -4.79 -2.86 2.52
CA GLN A 157 -3.81 -1.88 2.08
C GLN A 157 -2.88 -1.57 3.25
N PHE A 158 -1.58 -1.86 3.12
CA PHE A 158 -0.59 -1.74 4.21
C PHE A 158 0.05 -0.37 4.30
N MET A 159 -0.01 0.43 3.22
CA MET A 159 0.53 1.78 3.11
C MET A 159 -0.09 2.52 1.92
N ASP A 160 0.09 3.83 1.88
CA ASP A 160 -0.28 4.64 0.71
C ASP A 160 0.49 4.18 -0.54
N MET A 161 -0.19 4.06 -1.69
CA MET A 161 0.44 3.68 -2.96
C MET A 161 1.50 4.66 -3.44
N ASN A 162 1.46 5.92 -2.99
CA ASN A 162 2.48 6.90 -3.31
C ASN A 162 3.82 6.64 -2.60
N ASP A 163 3.82 5.90 -1.50
CA ASP A 163 5.05 5.47 -0.84
C ASP A 163 5.75 4.38 -1.64
N ILE A 164 7.04 4.21 -1.43
CA ILE A 164 7.83 3.21 -2.14
C ILE A 164 8.02 2.01 -1.24
N ALA A 165 7.39 0.90 -1.59
CA ALA A 165 7.56 -0.39 -0.94
C ALA A 165 8.84 -1.11 -1.39
N TRP A 166 9.40 -1.94 -0.53
CA TRP A 166 10.60 -2.74 -0.82
C TRP A 166 10.21 -4.20 -1.05
N HIS A 167 9.79 -4.53 -2.29
CA HIS A 167 9.28 -5.85 -2.65
C HIS A 167 9.81 -6.41 -3.99
N ALA A 168 10.36 -5.55 -4.86
CA ALA A 168 10.63 -5.93 -6.25
C ALA A 168 12.14 -6.11 -6.56
N GLY A 169 12.95 -6.47 -5.55
CA GLY A 169 14.33 -6.89 -5.75
C GLY A 169 15.36 -5.78 -6.02
N GLY A 170 14.98 -4.50 -5.96
CA GLY A 170 15.93 -3.40 -6.12
C GLY A 170 15.29 -2.02 -6.25
N LYS A 171 16.10 -0.98 -6.02
CA LYS A 171 15.67 0.42 -5.98
C LYS A 171 14.88 0.84 -7.23
N THR A 172 15.34 0.46 -8.41
CA THR A 172 14.69 0.83 -9.68
C THR A 172 13.30 0.24 -9.80
N TRP A 173 13.14 -1.05 -9.49
CA TRP A 173 11.88 -1.74 -9.57
C TRP A 173 10.92 -1.32 -8.47
N ASN A 174 11.41 -1.18 -7.23
CA ASN A 174 10.63 -0.66 -6.11
C ASN A 174 10.06 0.73 -6.40
N ASN A 175 10.84 1.62 -7.03
CA ASN A 175 10.36 2.95 -7.39
C ASN A 175 9.26 2.94 -8.46
N LYS A 176 9.23 1.92 -9.31
CA LYS A 176 8.34 1.84 -10.48
C LYS A 176 7.13 0.93 -10.29
N SER A 177 6.98 0.29 -9.14
CA SER A 177 5.93 -0.72 -8.95
C SER A 177 5.02 -0.48 -7.76
N ILE A 178 3.79 -0.95 -7.92
CA ILE A 178 2.84 -1.24 -6.85
C ILE A 178 2.84 -2.75 -6.68
N GLY A 179 2.89 -3.27 -5.45
CA GLY A 179 2.92 -4.70 -5.19
C GLY A 179 1.76 -5.19 -4.35
N VAL A 180 1.35 -6.43 -4.60
CA VAL A 180 0.37 -7.18 -3.81
C VAL A 180 0.93 -8.56 -3.45
N GLU A 181 0.77 -8.97 -2.20
CA GLU A 181 0.99 -10.32 -1.72
C GLU A 181 -0.36 -11.08 -1.68
N ILE A 182 -0.41 -12.30 -2.21
CA ILE A 182 -1.65 -13.09 -2.21
C ILE A 182 -1.46 -14.30 -1.31
N ALA A 183 -2.28 -14.39 -0.27
CA ALA A 183 -2.14 -15.40 0.78
C ALA A 183 -2.40 -16.82 0.27
N ASN A 184 -1.38 -17.66 0.35
CA ASN A 184 -1.47 -19.09 0.06
C ASN A 184 -0.18 -19.79 0.51
N ALA A 185 -0.26 -20.73 1.43
CA ALA A 185 0.91 -21.44 1.98
C ALA A 185 1.57 -22.41 1.00
N TYR A 186 1.10 -22.51 -0.26
CA TYR A 186 1.66 -23.33 -1.34
C TYR A 186 1.54 -24.84 -1.13
N TYR A 187 2.04 -25.37 -0.01
CA TYR A 187 2.20 -26.81 0.19
C TYR A 187 0.91 -27.51 0.62
N PRO A 188 0.49 -28.63 -0.03
CA PRO A 188 -0.73 -29.37 0.28
C PRO A 188 -0.86 -29.82 1.75
N LYS A 189 0.27 -30.00 2.45
CA LYS A 189 0.28 -30.35 3.88
C LYS A 189 -0.48 -29.36 4.78
N TYR A 190 -0.71 -28.14 4.30
CA TYR A 190 -1.42 -27.10 5.04
C TYR A 190 -2.94 -27.12 4.84
N GLN A 191 -3.50 -28.02 4.03
CA GLN A 191 -4.96 -28.13 3.83
C GLN A 191 -5.73 -28.26 5.15
N GLY A 192 -5.20 -29.04 6.11
CA GLY A 192 -5.81 -29.21 7.44
C GLY A 192 -5.93 -27.90 8.23
N TRP A 193 -5.00 -26.94 8.03
CA TRP A 193 -5.08 -25.64 8.67
C TRP A 193 -6.25 -24.81 8.13
N TYR A 194 -6.45 -24.80 6.81
CA TYR A 194 -7.56 -24.07 6.17
C TYR A 194 -8.90 -24.59 6.66
N LYS A 195 -9.12 -25.90 6.64
CA LYS A 195 -10.34 -26.55 7.16
C LYS A 195 -10.59 -26.22 8.65
N LYS A 196 -9.55 -26.31 9.49
CA LYS A 196 -9.67 -25.97 10.92
C LYS A 196 -10.07 -24.52 11.16
N ASN A 197 -9.75 -23.62 10.24
CA ASN A 197 -10.07 -22.20 10.31
C ASN A 197 -11.34 -21.83 9.52
N GLY A 198 -12.17 -22.80 9.17
CA GLY A 198 -13.48 -22.59 8.55
C GLY A 198 -13.42 -22.22 7.06
N LEU A 199 -12.29 -22.50 6.40
CA LEU A 199 -12.13 -22.29 4.97
C LEU A 199 -12.33 -23.63 4.23
N GLU A 200 -12.74 -23.53 2.99
CA GLU A 200 -12.82 -24.68 2.08
C GLU A 200 -11.44 -25.27 1.79
N GLU A 201 -11.43 -26.48 1.27
CA GLU A 201 -10.21 -27.09 0.75
C GLU A 201 -9.73 -26.34 -0.49
N ARG A 202 -8.44 -25.97 -0.53
CA ARG A 202 -7.88 -25.29 -1.70
C ARG A 202 -7.78 -26.25 -2.88
N PRO A 203 -8.07 -25.77 -4.11
CA PRO A 203 -7.80 -26.55 -5.31
C PRO A 203 -6.31 -26.96 -5.35
N LEU A 204 -6.04 -28.16 -5.87
CA LEU A 204 -4.68 -28.62 -6.11
C LEU A 204 -4.34 -28.50 -7.60
N VAL A 205 -3.13 -28.03 -7.88
CA VAL A 205 -2.54 -28.00 -9.21
C VAL A 205 -1.48 -29.06 -9.28
N GLU A 206 -1.63 -29.99 -10.24
CA GLU A 206 -0.69 -31.09 -10.50
C GLU A 206 -0.12 -30.97 -11.90
N GLY A 207 1.12 -31.40 -12.07
CA GLY A 207 1.77 -31.46 -13.38
C GLY A 207 2.05 -30.10 -14.03
N ALA A 208 1.92 -29.00 -13.30
CA ALA A 208 2.25 -27.66 -13.81
C ALA A 208 3.72 -27.59 -14.24
N LYS A 209 3.96 -26.92 -15.37
CA LYS A 209 5.33 -26.71 -15.87
C LYS A 209 5.68 -25.23 -15.84
N VAL A 210 6.78 -24.91 -15.16
CA VAL A 210 7.33 -23.56 -15.10
C VAL A 210 8.79 -23.59 -15.53
N HIS A 211 9.13 -22.81 -16.53
CA HIS A 211 10.49 -22.75 -17.11
C HIS A 211 11.05 -24.15 -17.49
N GLY A 212 10.18 -25.04 -18.02
CA GLY A 212 10.57 -26.39 -18.45
C GLY A 212 10.70 -27.41 -17.32
N LYS A 213 10.48 -27.02 -16.06
CA LYS A 213 10.44 -27.93 -14.92
C LYS A 213 9.02 -28.25 -14.51
N THR A 214 8.71 -29.53 -14.29
CA THR A 214 7.45 -29.93 -13.65
C THR A 214 7.54 -29.60 -12.17
N LEU A 215 6.53 -28.92 -11.65
CA LEU A 215 6.42 -28.60 -10.22
C LEU A 215 5.77 -29.75 -9.46
N ASP A 216 6.15 -29.91 -8.21
CA ASP A 216 5.42 -30.75 -7.26
C ASP A 216 3.99 -30.19 -7.10
N PRO A 217 2.99 -31.03 -6.71
CA PRO A 217 1.65 -30.57 -6.45
C PRO A 217 1.62 -29.38 -5.46
N PHE A 218 0.85 -28.36 -5.78
CA PHE A 218 0.70 -27.18 -4.94
C PHE A 218 -0.76 -26.73 -4.88
N MET A 219 -1.07 -25.93 -3.85
CA MET A 219 -2.42 -25.37 -3.68
C MET A 219 -2.58 -24.13 -4.55
N ASP A 220 -3.72 -24.03 -5.26
CA ASP A 220 -4.10 -22.82 -5.99
C ASP A 220 -4.76 -21.79 -5.08
N PHE A 221 -4.98 -20.61 -5.60
CA PHE A 221 -5.72 -19.53 -4.91
C PHE A 221 -7.22 -19.84 -4.90
N TYR A 222 -7.94 -19.28 -3.95
CA TYR A 222 -9.40 -19.34 -3.93
C TYR A 222 -9.99 -18.43 -5.03
N PRO A 223 -11.17 -18.76 -5.58
CA PRO A 223 -11.86 -17.92 -6.57
C PRO A 223 -12.03 -16.47 -6.09
N GLU A 224 -12.37 -16.27 -4.82
CA GLU A 224 -12.54 -14.95 -4.21
C GLU A 224 -11.26 -14.11 -4.24
N GLN A 225 -10.09 -14.75 -4.13
CA GLN A 225 -8.80 -14.05 -4.24
C GLN A 225 -8.54 -13.55 -5.66
N TYR A 226 -8.94 -14.30 -6.68
CA TYR A 226 -8.85 -13.86 -8.08
C TYR A 226 -9.80 -12.70 -8.38
N GLU A 227 -11.04 -12.73 -7.87
CA GLU A 227 -11.98 -11.63 -8.07
C GLU A 227 -11.53 -10.37 -7.31
N ALA A 228 -11.03 -10.52 -6.08
CA ALA A 228 -10.41 -9.42 -5.32
C ALA A 228 -9.21 -8.81 -6.07
N LEU A 229 -8.35 -9.66 -6.66
CA LEU A 229 -7.20 -9.21 -7.46
C LEU A 229 -7.63 -8.41 -8.68
N LYS A 230 -8.63 -8.87 -9.42
CA LYS A 230 -9.19 -8.15 -10.59
C LYS A 230 -9.73 -6.77 -10.18
N ALA A 231 -10.48 -6.71 -9.08
CA ALA A 231 -11.02 -5.46 -8.57
C ALA A 231 -9.89 -4.50 -8.14
N LEU A 232 -8.87 -5.03 -7.44
CA LEU A 232 -7.70 -4.26 -7.03
C LEU A 232 -6.92 -3.72 -8.23
N MET A 233 -6.67 -4.54 -9.24
CA MET A 233 -5.94 -4.12 -10.46
C MET A 233 -6.67 -2.97 -11.17
N LYS A 234 -8.00 -3.03 -11.29
CA LYS A 234 -8.80 -1.94 -11.87
C LYS A 234 -8.67 -0.65 -11.05
N ALA A 235 -8.85 -0.73 -9.74
CA ALA A 235 -8.73 0.44 -8.88
C ALA A 235 -7.31 1.04 -8.88
N VAL A 236 -6.27 0.21 -8.93
CA VAL A 236 -4.88 0.67 -9.07
C VAL A 236 -4.65 1.32 -10.44
N HIS A 237 -5.23 0.79 -11.51
CA HIS A 237 -5.20 1.42 -12.84
C HIS A 237 -5.81 2.82 -12.81
N GLU A 238 -7.01 2.96 -12.26
CA GLU A 238 -7.71 4.25 -12.12
C GLU A 238 -6.88 5.26 -11.31
N ALA A 239 -6.24 4.81 -10.24
CA ALA A 239 -5.47 5.67 -9.35
C ALA A 239 -4.09 6.06 -9.90
N THR A 240 -3.47 5.24 -10.77
CA THR A 240 -2.05 5.40 -11.12
C THR A 240 -1.77 5.43 -12.62
N GLY A 241 -2.73 5.06 -13.46
CA GLY A 241 -2.55 4.90 -14.89
C GLY A 241 -1.72 3.67 -15.31
N ILE A 242 -1.39 2.74 -14.40
CA ILE A 242 -0.70 1.49 -14.76
C ILE A 242 -1.58 0.71 -15.75
N PRO A 243 -1.11 0.35 -16.95
CA PRO A 243 -1.93 -0.37 -17.92
C PRO A 243 -2.40 -1.74 -17.39
N LEU A 244 -3.64 -2.12 -17.73
CA LEU A 244 -4.19 -3.46 -17.47
C LEU A 244 -3.73 -4.45 -18.55
N GLU A 245 -2.43 -4.55 -18.73
CA GLU A 245 -1.80 -5.37 -19.76
C GLU A 245 -0.75 -6.27 -19.13
N ALA A 246 -0.74 -7.54 -19.53
CA ALA A 246 0.38 -8.42 -19.20
C ALA A 246 1.58 -8.10 -20.11
N PRO A 247 2.82 -8.27 -19.62
CA PRO A 247 3.99 -8.17 -20.49
C PRO A 247 3.88 -9.15 -21.66
N LEU A 248 4.07 -8.66 -22.87
CA LEU A 248 4.02 -9.49 -24.07
C LEU A 248 5.43 -9.84 -24.55
N ASP A 249 5.56 -11.02 -25.16
CA ASP A 249 6.74 -11.41 -25.93
C ASP A 249 6.74 -10.74 -27.32
N ARG A 250 7.80 -10.99 -28.11
CA ARG A 250 7.91 -10.43 -29.46
C ARG A 250 6.83 -10.92 -30.44
N SER A 251 6.13 -11.98 -30.11
CA SER A 251 5.05 -12.57 -30.91
C SER A 251 3.67 -12.12 -30.45
N GLY A 252 3.58 -11.22 -29.44
CA GLY A 252 2.33 -10.72 -28.90
C GLY A 252 1.64 -11.65 -27.89
N ASN A 253 2.29 -12.72 -27.45
CA ASN A 253 1.78 -13.59 -26.41
C ASN A 253 2.24 -13.12 -25.03
N THR A 254 1.50 -13.47 -23.99
CA THR A 254 1.91 -13.20 -22.61
C THR A 254 3.32 -13.75 -22.38
N ASN A 255 4.24 -12.87 -21.97
CA ASN A 255 5.62 -13.25 -21.72
C ASN A 255 5.72 -14.03 -20.41
N THR A 256 5.95 -15.34 -20.52
CA THR A 256 6.16 -16.24 -19.38
C THR A 256 7.64 -16.48 -19.08
N THR A 257 8.55 -15.84 -19.82
CA THR A 257 9.98 -16.00 -19.64
C THR A 257 10.53 -14.94 -18.68
N VAL A 258 11.22 -15.38 -17.65
CA VAL A 258 11.95 -14.50 -16.73
C VAL A 258 13.40 -14.37 -17.23
N SER A 259 13.86 -13.14 -17.38
CA SER A 259 15.29 -12.90 -17.56
C SER A 259 16.06 -13.31 -16.30
N LYS A 260 17.12 -14.12 -16.45
CA LYS A 260 18.01 -14.49 -15.32
C LYS A 260 18.66 -13.27 -14.62
N LYS A 261 18.53 -12.06 -15.20
CA LYS A 261 18.96 -10.79 -14.59
C LYS A 261 17.85 -10.11 -13.77
N ALA A 262 16.62 -10.61 -13.81
CA ALA A 262 15.48 -10.08 -13.07
C ALA A 262 15.03 -11.00 -11.92
N ALA A 263 15.70 -12.12 -11.72
CA ALA A 263 15.47 -13.05 -10.62
C ALA A 263 16.45 -12.78 -9.46
#